data_39cf5d3fbf9811508f6ae51afd879bc3
#
_entry.id   39cf5d3fbf9811508f6ae51afd879bc3
#
_cell.length_a   1.000
_cell.length_b   1.000
_cell.length_c   1.000
_cell.angle_alpha   90.00
_cell.angle_beta   90.00
_cell.angle_gamma   90.00
#
_symmetry.space_group_name_H-M   'P 1'
#
loop_
_entity.id
_entity.type
_entity.pdbx_description
1 polymer ?
#
loop_
_entity_poly.entity_id
_entity_poly.type
_entity_poly.pdbx_seq_one_letter_code
_entity_poly.pdbx_strand_id
1 'polypeptide(L)'
;SNLKDKRVAVIGTGATAVQCIPHLAESAKQLYVFQRTPSSIDERNNTETNEDWFLNQSPGWQAKRRENFEGFLTGNVNGKDLVNDGWTEVFRRILGAMLNNGPSKFRIFLWTLGSVFSKKLYTEGLRSYLQGKFMSHVGVKNLAKQVEMADFEKMEQIRARADSVVNDPDTAESLKPYYRQFCKR
;
A
#
# COMPACT_ATOMS: atom_id res chain seq x y z
N SER A 1 -30.96 11.78 -3.18
CA SER A 1 -31.71 11.41 -4.41
C SER A 1 -32.35 10.06 -4.19
N ASN A 2 -33.63 9.90 -4.55
CA ASN A 2 -34.32 8.62 -4.49
C ASN A 2 -33.93 7.78 -5.73
N LEU A 3 -33.29 6.64 -5.52
CA LEU A 3 -32.83 5.74 -6.57
C LEU A 3 -33.67 4.45 -6.67
N LYS A 4 -34.69 4.27 -5.82
CA LYS A 4 -35.47 3.02 -5.71
C LYS A 4 -36.08 2.55 -7.02
N ASP A 5 -36.47 3.48 -7.89
CA ASP A 5 -37.08 3.18 -9.20
C ASP A 5 -36.09 3.32 -10.37
N LYS A 6 -34.83 3.59 -10.11
CA LYS A 6 -33.83 3.88 -11.13
C LYS A 6 -32.94 2.68 -11.42
N ARG A 7 -32.63 2.49 -12.69
CA ARG A 7 -31.50 1.68 -13.14
C ARG A 7 -30.27 2.56 -13.17
N VAL A 8 -29.24 2.17 -12.43
CA VAL A 8 -28.00 2.94 -12.24
C VAL A 8 -26.84 2.20 -12.89
N ALA A 9 -25.97 2.93 -13.54
CA ALA A 9 -24.73 2.40 -14.14
C ALA A 9 -23.52 3.10 -13.54
N VAL A 10 -22.52 2.32 -13.14
CA VAL A 10 -21.21 2.81 -12.68
C VAL A 10 -20.14 2.35 -13.65
N ILE A 11 -19.39 3.28 -14.20
CA ILE A 11 -18.29 3.00 -15.13
C ILE A 11 -16.96 3.14 -14.38
N GLY A 12 -16.24 2.02 -14.29
CA GLY A 12 -14.99 1.90 -13.55
C GLY A 12 -15.15 1.44 -12.11
N THR A 13 -14.10 0.84 -11.58
CA THR A 13 -14.03 0.28 -10.22
C THR A 13 -12.83 0.82 -9.44
N GLY A 14 -12.54 2.12 -9.61
CA GLY A 14 -11.49 2.81 -8.85
C GLY A 14 -11.91 3.10 -7.41
N ALA A 15 -11.06 3.80 -6.65
CA ALA A 15 -11.23 4.05 -5.23
C ALA A 15 -12.58 4.69 -4.85
N THR A 16 -13.09 5.62 -5.67
CA THR A 16 -14.40 6.24 -5.45
C THR A 16 -15.53 5.26 -5.72
N ALA A 17 -15.46 4.51 -6.81
CA ALA A 17 -16.49 3.54 -7.18
C ALA A 17 -16.62 2.42 -6.14
N VAL A 18 -15.50 1.91 -5.61
CA VAL A 18 -15.48 0.91 -4.53
C VAL A 18 -16.25 1.38 -3.28
N GLN A 19 -16.21 2.67 -2.98
CA GLN A 19 -16.96 3.24 -1.85
C GLN A 19 -18.45 3.47 -2.18
N CYS A 20 -18.79 3.83 -3.41
CA CYS A 20 -20.15 4.15 -3.81
C CYS A 20 -20.99 2.93 -4.18
N ILE A 21 -20.40 1.90 -4.79
CA ILE A 21 -21.10 0.73 -5.32
C ILE A 21 -21.98 0.02 -4.27
N PRO A 22 -21.51 -0.26 -3.04
CA PRO A 22 -22.36 -0.91 -2.02
C PRO A 22 -23.63 -0.11 -1.74
N HIS A 23 -23.51 1.19 -1.51
CA HIS A 23 -24.66 2.06 -1.23
C HIS A 23 -25.60 2.23 -2.41
N LEU A 24 -25.07 2.21 -3.63
CA LEU A 24 -25.88 2.23 -4.85
C LEU A 24 -26.63 0.91 -5.05
N ALA A 25 -26.00 -0.21 -4.70
CA ALA A 25 -26.64 -1.54 -4.79
C ALA A 25 -27.83 -1.66 -3.82
N GLU A 26 -27.71 -1.10 -2.62
CA GLU A 26 -28.82 -1.05 -1.65
C GLU A 26 -29.95 -0.12 -2.06
N SER A 27 -29.62 0.97 -2.75
CA SER A 27 -30.55 2.09 -3.01
C SER A 27 -31.23 2.03 -4.36
N ALA A 28 -30.62 1.42 -5.38
CA ALA A 28 -31.09 1.39 -6.75
C ALA A 28 -32.02 0.19 -7.01
N LYS A 29 -32.96 0.35 -7.96
CA LYS A 29 -33.76 -0.77 -8.47
C LYS A 29 -32.87 -1.82 -9.13
N GLN A 30 -31.87 -1.39 -9.89
CA GLN A 30 -30.88 -2.25 -10.57
C GLN A 30 -29.59 -1.48 -10.71
N LEU A 31 -28.47 -2.12 -10.37
CA LEU A 31 -27.13 -1.58 -10.56
C LEU A 31 -26.37 -2.38 -11.62
N TYR A 32 -25.74 -1.66 -12.55
CA TYR A 32 -24.80 -2.21 -13.53
C TYR A 32 -23.43 -1.63 -13.26
N VAL A 33 -22.41 -2.49 -13.13
CA VAL A 33 -21.02 -2.07 -12.93
C VAL A 33 -20.20 -2.50 -14.13
N PHE A 34 -19.62 -1.52 -14.83
CA PHE A 34 -18.77 -1.76 -15.98
C PHE A 34 -17.31 -1.59 -15.57
N GLN A 35 -16.54 -2.66 -15.67
CA GLN A 35 -15.10 -2.63 -15.37
C GLN A 35 -14.29 -3.16 -16.56
N ARG A 36 -13.14 -2.54 -16.78
CA ARG A 36 -12.13 -3.03 -17.72
C ARG A 36 -11.11 -3.90 -17.00
N THR A 37 -10.66 -3.44 -15.84
CA THR A 37 -9.63 -4.09 -15.03
C THR A 37 -10.12 -4.15 -13.58
N PRO A 38 -10.18 -5.35 -12.95
CA PRO A 38 -10.59 -5.49 -11.56
C PRO A 38 -9.72 -4.64 -10.64
N SER A 39 -10.31 -4.09 -9.59
CA SER A 39 -9.56 -3.38 -8.55
C SER A 39 -9.07 -4.36 -7.47
N SER A 40 -7.89 -4.12 -6.94
CA SER A 40 -7.42 -4.80 -5.74
C SER A 40 -8.20 -4.26 -4.53
N ILE A 41 -9.23 -5.00 -4.12
CA ILE A 41 -10.11 -4.62 -3.01
C ILE A 41 -9.74 -5.47 -1.79
N ASP A 42 -9.25 -4.80 -0.77
CA ASP A 42 -8.87 -5.40 0.50
C ASP A 42 -9.77 -4.94 1.64
N GLU A 43 -9.73 -5.64 2.76
CA GLU A 43 -10.44 -5.23 3.97
C GLU A 43 -9.70 -4.06 4.62
N ARG A 44 -10.45 -3.02 4.89
CA ARG A 44 -9.89 -1.85 5.57
C ARG A 44 -9.84 -2.05 7.09
N ASN A 45 -10.59 -3.01 7.64
CA ASN A 45 -10.76 -3.20 9.08
C ASN A 45 -11.20 -1.90 9.79
N ASN A 46 -12.11 -1.16 9.15
CA ASN A 46 -12.60 0.08 9.71
C ASN A 46 -13.54 -0.24 10.87
N THR A 47 -13.25 0.32 12.02
CA THR A 47 -14.08 0.19 13.24
C THR A 47 -14.71 1.53 13.57
N GLU A 48 -15.80 1.50 14.28
CA GLU A 48 -16.40 2.72 14.84
C GLU A 48 -15.39 3.40 15.78
N THR A 49 -15.39 4.73 15.73
CA THR A 49 -14.54 5.51 16.61
C THR A 49 -15.09 5.45 18.03
N ASN A 50 -14.29 4.93 18.96
CA ASN A 50 -14.63 4.94 20.38
C ASN A 50 -14.63 6.39 20.89
N GLU A 51 -15.77 6.85 21.44
CA GLU A 51 -15.93 8.22 21.92
C GLU A 51 -14.95 8.56 23.05
N ASP A 52 -14.75 7.65 24.01
CA ASP A 52 -13.83 7.86 25.11
C ASP A 52 -12.39 8.01 24.60
N TRP A 53 -12.00 7.21 23.62
CA TRP A 53 -10.72 7.35 22.97
C TRP A 53 -10.58 8.72 22.31
N PHE A 54 -11.60 9.17 21.59
CA PHE A 54 -11.59 10.46 20.89
C PHE A 54 -11.49 11.64 21.86
N LEU A 55 -12.29 11.64 22.92
CA LEU A 55 -12.35 12.71 23.92
C LEU A 55 -11.05 12.80 24.76
N ASN A 56 -10.35 11.70 24.95
CA ASN A 56 -9.11 11.65 25.72
C ASN A 56 -7.85 11.93 24.90
N GLN A 57 -7.99 12.35 23.63
CA GLN A 57 -6.83 12.69 22.83
C GLN A 57 -6.20 14.02 23.25
N SER A 58 -4.87 14.03 23.35
CA SER A 58 -4.12 15.27 23.63
C SER A 58 -4.14 16.22 22.43
N PRO A 59 -4.09 17.54 22.66
CA PRO A 59 -3.96 18.49 21.55
C PRO A 59 -2.85 18.12 20.57
N GLY A 60 -3.13 18.19 19.27
CA GLY A 60 -2.17 17.86 18.21
C GLY A 60 -2.08 16.38 17.85
N TRP A 61 -2.97 15.51 18.37
CA TRP A 61 -2.97 14.08 18.06
C TRP A 61 -3.12 13.78 16.56
N GLN A 62 -3.89 14.60 15.83
CA GLN A 62 -4.06 14.44 14.38
C GLN A 62 -2.74 14.67 13.64
N ALA A 63 -1.98 15.69 14.03
CA ALA A 63 -0.67 15.96 13.45
C ALA A 63 0.30 14.82 13.73
N LYS A 64 0.34 14.31 14.96
CA LYS A 64 1.17 13.14 15.35
C LYS A 64 0.80 11.89 14.56
N ARG A 65 -0.51 11.66 14.36
CA ARG A 65 -1.00 10.50 13.60
C ARG A 65 -0.59 10.61 12.11
N ARG A 66 -0.70 11.81 11.52
CA ARG A 66 -0.26 12.07 10.15
C ARG A 66 1.25 11.90 10.00
N GLU A 67 2.04 12.49 10.89
CA GLU A 67 3.49 12.34 10.91
C GLU A 67 3.92 10.88 11.06
N ASN A 68 3.22 10.12 11.90
CA ASN A 68 3.42 8.69 12.05
C ASN A 68 3.15 7.93 10.73
N PHE A 69 2.06 8.23 10.04
CA PHE A 69 1.77 7.64 8.73
C PHE A 69 2.82 8.01 7.68
N GLU A 70 3.20 9.28 7.59
CA GLU A 70 4.27 9.75 6.69
C GLU A 70 5.61 9.06 7.02
N GLY A 71 5.87 8.79 8.29
CA GLY A 71 7.03 8.01 8.73
C GLY A 71 7.06 6.61 8.11
N PHE A 72 5.95 5.90 8.06
CA PHE A 72 5.88 4.60 7.37
C PHE A 72 6.20 4.71 5.88
N LEU A 73 5.71 5.75 5.21
CA LEU A 73 6.01 5.99 3.80
C LEU A 73 7.50 6.27 3.53
N THR A 74 8.19 6.84 4.50
CA THR A 74 9.62 7.22 4.40
C THR A 74 10.57 6.20 5.02
N GLY A 75 10.07 5.05 5.52
CA GLY A 75 10.87 3.96 6.03
C GLY A 75 11.06 3.92 7.55
N ASN A 76 10.40 4.78 8.31
CA ASN A 76 10.40 4.72 9.78
C ASN A 76 9.33 3.73 10.28
N VAL A 77 9.62 2.43 10.16
CA VAL A 77 8.68 1.35 10.51
C VAL A 77 8.84 0.82 11.95
N ASN A 78 9.75 1.38 12.73
CA ASN A 78 10.09 0.86 14.07
C ASN A 78 9.21 1.44 15.19
N GLY A 79 8.30 2.35 14.87
CA GLY A 79 7.41 2.98 15.84
C GLY A 79 6.08 2.25 16.01
N LYS A 80 5.33 2.64 17.05
CA LYS A 80 3.92 2.23 17.20
C LYS A 80 3.12 2.78 16.02
N ASP A 81 2.36 1.92 15.36
CA ASP A 81 1.44 2.33 14.32
C ASP A 81 0.19 2.97 14.94
N LEU A 82 0.03 4.26 14.73
CA LEU A 82 -1.12 5.02 15.23
C LEU A 82 -2.30 5.00 14.27
N VAL A 83 -2.10 4.54 13.03
CA VAL A 83 -3.15 4.41 12.00
C VAL A 83 -3.71 3.00 12.01
N ASN A 84 -2.85 2.00 11.98
CA ASN A 84 -3.16 0.56 12.08
C ASN A 84 -4.23 0.11 11.08
N ASP A 85 -4.02 0.43 9.81
CA ASP A 85 -4.91 0.02 8.72
C ASP A 85 -4.16 -0.82 7.67
N GLY A 86 -4.88 -1.27 6.64
CA GLY A 86 -4.30 -2.08 5.56
C GLY A 86 -3.16 -1.37 4.80
N TRP A 87 -3.13 -0.05 4.75
CA TRP A 87 -2.06 0.72 4.13
C TRP A 87 -0.76 0.64 4.92
N THR A 88 -0.83 0.87 6.23
CA THR A 88 0.35 0.79 7.09
C THR A 88 0.87 -0.65 7.18
N GLU A 89 0.01 -1.65 7.10
CA GLU A 89 0.41 -3.06 7.02
C GLU A 89 1.23 -3.35 5.76
N VAL A 90 0.76 -2.91 4.60
CA VAL A 90 1.46 -3.10 3.31
C VAL A 90 2.83 -2.43 3.34
N PHE A 91 2.91 -1.18 3.79
CA PHE A 91 4.18 -0.48 3.92
C PHE A 91 5.12 -1.17 4.90
N ARG A 92 4.62 -1.65 6.02
CA ARG A 92 5.42 -2.39 7.01
C ARG A 92 5.98 -3.68 6.44
N ARG A 93 5.21 -4.43 5.65
CA ARG A 93 5.68 -5.65 4.97
C ARG A 93 6.77 -5.34 3.95
N ILE A 94 6.54 -4.40 3.05
CA ILE A 94 7.51 -4.02 2.01
C ILE A 94 8.78 -3.46 2.62
N LEU A 95 8.67 -2.49 3.53
CA LEU A 95 9.82 -1.86 4.18
C LEU A 95 10.48 -2.77 5.20
N GLY A 96 9.71 -3.63 5.89
CA GLY A 96 10.25 -4.67 6.77
C GLY A 96 11.12 -5.67 6.01
N ALA A 97 10.68 -6.11 4.83
CA ALA A 97 11.50 -6.93 3.93
C ALA A 97 12.79 -6.20 3.50
N MET A 98 12.68 -4.90 3.19
CA MET A 98 13.84 -4.05 2.87
C MET A 98 14.82 -3.89 4.02
N LEU A 99 14.32 -3.69 5.24
CA LEU A 99 15.15 -3.42 6.42
C LEU A 99 15.77 -4.69 7.00
N ASN A 100 15.06 -5.80 6.97
CA ASN A 100 15.55 -7.08 7.52
C ASN A 100 16.58 -7.76 6.61
N ASN A 101 16.48 -7.57 5.30
CA ASN A 101 17.32 -8.21 4.30
C ASN A 101 18.15 -7.20 3.49
N GLY A 102 18.04 -5.92 3.82
CA GLY A 102 18.85 -4.84 3.24
C GLY A 102 20.28 -4.82 3.79
N PRO A 103 21.11 -3.90 3.30
CA PRO A 103 22.46 -3.70 3.81
C PRO A 103 22.41 -3.40 5.31
N SER A 104 23.34 -3.98 6.07
CA SER A 104 23.42 -3.74 7.51
C SER A 104 23.41 -2.23 7.80
N LYS A 105 22.81 -1.81 8.92
CA LYS A 105 22.78 -0.39 9.37
C LYS A 105 24.18 0.24 9.36
N PHE A 106 25.21 -0.58 9.60
CA PHE A 106 26.60 -0.17 9.55
C PHE A 106 27.06 0.18 8.12
N ARG A 107 26.61 -0.55 7.09
CA ARG A 107 26.94 -0.25 5.68
C ARG A 107 26.21 1.01 5.19
N ILE A 108 24.95 1.22 5.62
CA ILE A 108 24.22 2.46 5.34
C ILE A 108 24.89 3.65 6.02
N PHE A 109 25.32 3.48 7.28
CA PHE A 109 26.05 4.49 8.04
C PHE A 109 27.39 4.86 7.36
N LEU A 110 28.19 3.88 6.95
CA LEU A 110 29.44 4.11 6.18
C LEU A 110 29.17 4.82 4.85
N TRP A 111 28.06 4.48 4.18
CA TRP A 111 27.68 5.13 2.92
C TRP A 111 27.26 6.59 3.15
N THR A 112 26.47 6.88 4.18
CA THR A 112 26.08 8.26 4.55
C THR A 112 27.28 9.08 4.98
N LEU A 113 28.19 8.52 5.78
CA LEU A 113 29.45 9.18 6.10
C LEU A 113 30.30 9.45 4.84
N GLY A 114 30.46 8.46 3.98
CA GLY A 114 31.16 8.62 2.70
C GLY A 114 30.53 9.69 1.81
N SER A 115 29.18 9.79 1.77
CA SER A 115 28.47 10.79 0.99
C SER A 115 28.64 12.22 1.53
N VAL A 116 28.76 12.38 2.84
CA VAL A 116 29.01 13.68 3.50
C VAL A 116 30.45 14.13 3.25
N PHE A 117 31.42 13.24 3.39
CA PHE A 117 32.82 13.56 3.12
C PHE A 117 33.11 13.76 1.61
N SER A 118 32.38 13.06 0.73
CA SER A 118 32.61 13.11 -0.71
C SER A 118 32.09 14.40 -1.37
N LYS A 119 31.23 15.17 -0.72
CA LYS A 119 30.80 16.48 -1.24
C LYS A 119 31.95 17.44 -1.54
N LYS A 120 33.14 17.18 -0.98
CA LYS A 120 34.34 18.02 -1.12
C LYS A 120 35.43 17.45 -2.06
N LEU A 121 35.35 16.17 -2.47
CA LEU A 121 36.48 15.46 -3.09
C LEU A 121 36.18 14.70 -4.40
N TYR A 122 34.92 14.58 -4.84
CA TYR A 122 34.62 13.73 -5.99
C TYR A 122 33.89 14.47 -7.12
N THR A 123 34.33 14.24 -8.35
CA THR A 123 33.60 14.59 -9.56
C THR A 123 32.31 13.78 -9.64
N GLU A 124 31.24 14.34 -10.22
CA GLU A 124 29.91 13.68 -10.32
C GLU A 124 29.95 12.29 -10.97
N GLY A 125 30.86 12.09 -11.94
CA GLY A 125 31.03 10.80 -12.62
C GLY A 125 31.52 9.68 -11.71
N LEU A 126 32.50 9.96 -10.83
CA LEU A 126 33.02 8.97 -9.88
C LEU A 126 31.98 8.66 -8.79
N ARG A 127 31.20 9.65 -8.39
CA ARG A 127 30.09 9.47 -7.44
C ARG A 127 29.03 8.52 -8.00
N SER A 128 28.59 8.73 -9.25
CA SER A 128 27.61 7.86 -9.93
C SER A 128 28.13 6.43 -10.11
N TYR A 129 29.42 6.29 -10.47
CA TYR A 129 30.07 4.97 -10.61
C TYR A 129 30.15 4.21 -9.29
N LEU A 130 30.59 4.86 -8.21
CA LEU A 130 30.68 4.25 -6.88
C LEU A 130 29.28 3.94 -6.31
N GLN A 131 28.31 4.79 -6.57
CA GLN A 131 26.92 4.57 -6.18
C GLN A 131 26.32 3.36 -6.92
N GLY A 132 26.54 3.24 -8.22
CA GLY A 132 26.11 2.08 -9.01
C GLY A 132 26.78 0.78 -8.56
N LYS A 133 28.11 0.80 -8.32
CA LYS A 133 28.87 -0.36 -7.83
C LYS A 133 28.47 -0.76 -6.40
N PHE A 134 28.19 0.20 -5.53
CA PHE A 134 27.67 -0.05 -4.19
C PHE A 134 26.29 -0.69 -4.24
N MET A 135 25.36 -0.14 -5.03
CA MET A 135 24.01 -0.70 -5.20
C MET A 135 24.03 -2.12 -5.78
N SER A 136 24.96 -2.45 -6.68
CA SER A 136 25.10 -3.81 -7.20
C SER A 136 25.65 -4.81 -6.16
N HIS A 137 26.50 -4.38 -5.23
CA HIS A 137 27.06 -5.22 -4.17
C HIS A 137 26.14 -5.40 -2.95
N VAL A 138 25.18 -4.49 -2.77
CA VAL A 138 24.26 -4.48 -1.61
C VAL A 138 23.11 -5.47 -1.76
N GLY A 139 23.10 -6.27 -2.84
CA GLY A 139 22.07 -7.30 -2.99
C GLY A 139 20.71 -6.76 -3.45
N VAL A 140 20.71 -5.66 -4.20
CA VAL A 140 19.48 -5.05 -4.77
C VAL A 140 18.63 -6.06 -5.52
N LYS A 141 19.24 -7.09 -6.13
CA LYS A 141 18.52 -8.19 -6.79
C LYS A 141 17.69 -9.01 -5.81
N ASN A 142 18.22 -9.29 -4.60
CA ASN A 142 17.47 -10.00 -3.56
C ASN A 142 16.35 -9.13 -2.99
N LEU A 143 16.58 -7.83 -2.84
CA LEU A 143 15.59 -6.89 -2.36
C LEU A 143 14.41 -6.76 -3.33
N ALA A 144 14.68 -6.60 -4.63
CA ALA A 144 13.63 -6.55 -5.65
C ALA A 144 12.77 -7.83 -5.63
N LYS A 145 13.40 -9.00 -5.52
CA LYS A 145 12.71 -10.28 -5.43
C LYS A 145 11.84 -10.38 -4.16
N GLN A 146 12.32 -9.88 -3.02
CA GLN A 146 11.54 -9.91 -1.77
C GLN A 146 10.34 -8.96 -1.81
N VAL A 147 10.51 -7.77 -2.38
CA VAL A 147 9.39 -6.84 -2.62
C VAL A 147 8.37 -7.48 -3.57
N GLU A 148 8.85 -8.16 -4.62
CA GLU A 148 7.98 -8.88 -5.56
C GLU A 148 7.24 -10.04 -4.90
N MET A 149 7.88 -10.79 -4.01
CA MET A 149 7.25 -11.87 -3.25
C MET A 149 6.20 -11.33 -2.27
N ALA A 150 6.51 -10.26 -1.53
CA ALA A 150 5.55 -9.63 -0.61
C ALA A 150 4.33 -9.07 -1.34
N ASP A 151 4.53 -8.48 -2.51
CA ASP A 151 3.45 -8.02 -3.38
C ASP A 151 2.61 -9.20 -3.91
N PHE A 152 3.27 -10.26 -4.37
CA PHE A 152 2.61 -11.48 -4.84
C PHE A 152 1.73 -12.12 -3.75
N GLU A 153 2.27 -12.31 -2.54
CA GLU A 153 1.53 -12.86 -1.41
C GLU A 153 0.29 -12.03 -1.06
N LYS A 154 0.42 -10.71 -1.08
CA LYS A 154 -0.74 -9.83 -0.83
C LYS A 154 -1.79 -9.94 -1.94
N MET A 155 -1.36 -10.00 -3.19
CA MET A 155 -2.28 -10.15 -4.33
C MET A 155 -2.97 -11.52 -4.32
N GLU A 156 -2.30 -12.59 -3.87
CA GLU A 156 -2.93 -13.91 -3.67
C GLU A 156 -4.02 -13.84 -2.59
N GLN A 157 -3.78 -13.14 -1.48
CA GLN A 157 -4.80 -12.94 -0.44
C GLN A 157 -6.03 -12.22 -0.99
N ILE A 158 -5.83 -11.19 -1.82
CA ILE A 158 -6.94 -10.45 -2.44
C ILE A 158 -7.73 -11.33 -3.42
N ARG A 159 -7.05 -12.20 -4.21
CA ARG A 159 -7.71 -13.16 -5.10
C ARG A 159 -8.49 -14.22 -4.33
N ALA A 160 -7.89 -14.79 -3.29
CA ALA A 160 -8.57 -15.74 -2.41
C ALA A 160 -9.79 -15.13 -1.73
N ARG A 161 -9.73 -13.83 -1.38
CA ARG A 161 -10.89 -13.12 -0.86
C ARG A 161 -12.03 -13.02 -1.87
N ALA A 162 -11.74 -12.77 -3.15
CA ALA A 162 -12.77 -12.77 -4.19
C ALA A 162 -13.49 -14.15 -4.25
N ASP A 163 -12.74 -15.25 -4.20
CA ASP A 163 -13.31 -16.61 -4.16
C ASP A 163 -14.16 -16.86 -2.91
N SER A 164 -13.78 -16.30 -1.77
CA SER A 164 -14.50 -16.52 -0.50
C SER A 164 -15.80 -15.73 -0.39
N VAL A 165 -15.91 -14.59 -1.08
CA VAL A 165 -17.04 -13.66 -0.96
C VAL A 165 -18.06 -13.83 -2.09
N VAL A 166 -17.61 -14.23 -3.28
CA VAL A 166 -18.45 -14.32 -4.48
C VAL A 166 -18.85 -15.78 -4.72
N ASN A 167 -20.15 -16.05 -4.73
CA ASN A 167 -20.68 -17.39 -4.85
C ASN A 167 -20.53 -17.99 -6.27
N ASP A 168 -20.58 -17.14 -7.29
CA ASP A 168 -20.43 -17.58 -8.68
C ASP A 168 -18.97 -17.58 -9.10
N PRO A 169 -18.39 -18.74 -9.47
CA PRO A 169 -16.95 -18.87 -9.77
C PRO A 169 -16.49 -18.01 -10.96
N ASP A 170 -17.30 -17.87 -11.99
CA ASP A 170 -16.97 -17.09 -13.18
C ASP A 170 -16.94 -15.60 -12.84
N THR A 171 -17.87 -15.16 -12.02
CA THR A 171 -17.88 -13.77 -11.49
C THR A 171 -16.68 -13.55 -10.56
N ALA A 172 -16.38 -14.49 -9.67
CA ALA A 172 -15.22 -14.42 -8.78
C ALA A 172 -13.92 -14.27 -9.58
N GLU A 173 -13.73 -15.10 -10.61
CA GLU A 173 -12.56 -15.00 -11.49
C GLU A 173 -12.46 -13.66 -12.20
N SER A 174 -13.58 -13.13 -12.71
CA SER A 174 -13.62 -11.82 -13.37
C SER A 174 -13.27 -10.64 -12.46
N LEU A 175 -13.35 -10.83 -11.14
CA LEU A 175 -13.04 -9.82 -10.12
C LEU A 175 -11.61 -9.93 -9.57
N LYS A 176 -10.84 -10.94 -9.95
CA LYS A 176 -9.46 -11.13 -9.49
C LYS A 176 -8.48 -10.20 -10.21
N PRO A 177 -7.70 -9.39 -9.48
CA PRO A 177 -6.67 -8.56 -10.09
C PRO A 177 -5.38 -9.35 -10.33
N TYR A 178 -4.89 -9.38 -11.58
CA TYR A 178 -3.64 -10.03 -12.00
C TYR A 178 -2.53 -9.02 -12.33
N TYR A 179 -2.41 -7.98 -11.53
CA TYR A 179 -1.36 -6.95 -11.62
C TYR A 179 -0.79 -6.69 -10.23
N ARG A 180 0.35 -6.00 -10.16
CA ARG A 180 0.93 -5.58 -8.87
C ARG A 180 0.03 -4.58 -8.17
N GLN A 181 -0.02 -4.61 -6.83
CA GLN A 181 -0.96 -3.85 -6.01
C GLN A 181 -1.06 -2.36 -6.37
N PHE A 182 0.06 -1.72 -6.73
CA PHE A 182 0.09 -0.31 -7.11
C PHE A 182 0.15 -0.06 -8.62
N CYS A 183 -0.01 -1.08 -9.44
CA CYS A 183 0.21 -1.01 -10.89
C CYS A 183 -1.06 -1.13 -11.72
N LYS A 184 -2.22 -0.75 -11.19
CA LYS A 184 -3.47 -0.77 -11.97
C LYS A 184 -3.36 0.18 -13.17
N ARG A 185 -3.65 -0.33 -14.36
CA ARG A 185 -3.70 0.42 -15.63
C ARG A 185 -5.12 0.60 -16.13
#